data_c8c33159a192d3e6ff841aa3b43b5790
#
_entry.id   c8c33159a192d3e6ff841aa3b43b5790
#
_cell.length_a   1.000
_cell.length_b   1.000
_cell.length_c   1.000
_cell.angle_alpha   90.00
_cell.angle_beta   90.00
_cell.angle_gamma   90.00
#
_symmetry.space_group_name_H-M   'P 1'
#
loop_
_entity.id
_entity.type
_entity.pdbx_description
1 polymer ?
#
loop_
_entity_poly.entity_id
_entity_poly.type
_entity_poly.pdbx_seq_one_letter_code
_entity_poly.pdbx_strand_id
1 'polypeptide(L)'
;MANETVAQEYCTEEIPFVYRTHDNPDPEKVESLLTLLHNQGVKIQKAKEEITPKEIQQIIESIEGLPNEAMISRLVLRSMKQAKYTTECSGHFGLAAKYYCHFTSPIRRYPDLQIHRIIKDNLRGRLMREGRTEHYAEILDEVARQSSVCERRADEAERESDKLKKAEYMSYHLGEEFEGI
;
A
#
# COMPACT_ATOMS: atom_id res chain seq x y z
N MET A 1 -7.06 -2.75 -13.18
CA MET A 1 -8.02 -3.65 -13.86
C MET A 1 -7.89 -5.11 -13.40
N ALA A 2 -6.92 -5.97 -13.80
CA ALA A 2 -6.89 -7.39 -13.40
C ALA A 2 -6.95 -7.62 -11.88
N ASN A 3 -6.14 -6.91 -11.09
CA ASN A 3 -6.13 -7.02 -9.62
C ASN A 3 -7.48 -6.64 -8.99
N GLU A 4 -8.17 -5.66 -9.53
CA GLU A 4 -9.48 -5.20 -9.03
C GLU A 4 -10.59 -6.18 -9.42
N THR A 5 -10.61 -6.63 -10.70
CA THR A 5 -11.62 -7.56 -11.20
C THR A 5 -11.59 -8.88 -10.41
N VAL A 6 -10.38 -9.44 -10.21
CA VAL A 6 -10.22 -10.67 -9.43
C VAL A 6 -10.64 -10.46 -7.97
N ALA A 7 -10.23 -9.35 -7.35
CA ALA A 7 -10.62 -9.05 -5.97
C ALA A 7 -12.14 -8.87 -5.82
N GLN A 8 -12.78 -8.19 -6.78
CA GLN A 8 -14.23 -8.00 -6.79
C GLN A 8 -15.00 -9.31 -6.89
N GLU A 9 -14.60 -10.18 -7.80
CA GLU A 9 -15.25 -11.48 -8.03
C GLU A 9 -15.25 -12.31 -6.72
N TYR A 10 -14.07 -12.53 -6.15
CA TYR A 10 -13.94 -13.37 -4.96
C TYR A 10 -14.51 -12.73 -3.69
N CYS A 11 -14.55 -11.39 -3.61
CA CYS A 11 -15.25 -10.69 -2.54
C CYS A 11 -16.78 -10.83 -2.66
N THR A 12 -17.33 -10.78 -3.87
CA THR A 12 -18.77 -10.92 -4.12
C THR A 12 -19.25 -12.35 -3.90
N GLU A 13 -18.42 -13.35 -4.22
CA GLU A 13 -18.70 -14.76 -3.99
C GLU A 13 -18.47 -15.22 -2.54
N GLU A 14 -17.98 -14.32 -1.66
CA GLU A 14 -17.64 -14.61 -0.25
C GLU A 14 -16.69 -15.80 -0.07
N ILE A 15 -15.82 -16.01 -1.06
CA ILE A 15 -14.78 -17.05 -1.00
C ILE A 15 -13.61 -16.53 -0.17
N PRO A 16 -13.03 -17.35 0.76
CA PRO A 16 -11.82 -16.98 1.49
C PRO A 16 -10.70 -16.56 0.55
N PHE A 17 -10.19 -15.35 0.75
CA PHE A 17 -9.27 -14.72 -0.20
C PHE A 17 -8.23 -13.83 0.50
N VAL A 18 -7.18 -13.42 -0.21
CA VAL A 18 -6.18 -12.47 0.30
C VAL A 18 -6.29 -11.17 -0.48
N TYR A 19 -6.59 -10.10 0.24
CA TYR A 19 -6.68 -8.75 -0.31
C TYR A 19 -5.43 -7.92 -0.01
N ARG A 20 -5.19 -6.92 -0.80
CA ARG A 20 -4.23 -5.85 -0.52
C ARG A 20 -5.03 -4.63 -0.09
N THR A 21 -5.00 -4.33 1.18
CA THR A 21 -5.80 -3.25 1.77
C THR A 21 -4.92 -2.05 2.16
N HIS A 22 -5.50 -0.88 2.09
CA HIS A 22 -4.89 0.35 2.52
C HIS A 22 -5.95 1.18 3.23
N ASP A 23 -5.86 1.23 4.54
CA ASP A 23 -6.82 1.93 5.38
C ASP A 23 -6.77 3.45 5.17
N ASN A 24 -7.84 4.15 5.54
CA ASN A 24 -7.87 5.60 5.56
C ASN A 24 -6.74 6.16 6.45
N PRO A 25 -6.14 7.30 6.09
CA PRO A 25 -5.12 7.94 6.90
C PRO A 25 -5.67 8.32 8.28
N ASP A 26 -4.76 8.50 9.23
CA ASP A 26 -5.09 8.95 10.58
C ASP A 26 -5.57 10.41 10.55
N PRO A 27 -6.76 10.74 11.09
CA PRO A 27 -7.29 12.10 11.08
C PRO A 27 -6.36 13.14 11.70
N GLU A 28 -5.66 12.82 12.79
CA GLU A 28 -4.71 13.73 13.44
C GLU A 28 -3.51 14.06 12.54
N LYS A 29 -3.01 13.06 11.80
CA LYS A 29 -1.92 13.26 10.84
C LYS A 29 -2.37 14.07 9.63
N VAL A 30 -3.60 13.86 9.18
CA VAL A 30 -4.20 14.66 8.11
C VAL A 30 -4.34 16.11 8.53
N GLU A 31 -4.85 16.40 9.73
CA GLU A 31 -4.99 17.75 10.24
C GLU A 31 -3.62 18.46 10.35
N SER A 32 -2.62 17.75 10.86
CA SER A 32 -1.24 18.26 10.93
C SER A 32 -0.68 18.57 9.53
N LEU A 33 -0.93 17.71 8.55
CA LEU A 33 -0.55 17.90 7.15
C LEU A 33 -1.24 19.15 6.56
N LEU A 34 -2.56 19.26 6.72
CA LEU A 34 -3.33 20.39 6.20
C LEU A 34 -2.88 21.74 6.81
N THR A 35 -2.57 21.75 8.10
CA THR A 35 -2.03 22.94 8.80
C THR A 35 -0.68 23.33 8.21
N LEU A 36 0.21 22.38 7.95
CA LEU A 36 1.50 22.64 7.35
C LEU A 36 1.35 23.18 5.92
N LEU A 37 0.49 22.58 5.11
CA LEU A 37 0.21 23.02 3.74
C LEU A 37 -0.36 24.45 3.71
N HIS A 38 -1.26 24.76 4.62
CA HIS A 38 -1.80 26.13 4.78
C HIS A 38 -0.69 27.15 5.08
N ASN A 39 0.23 26.80 6.00
CA ASN A 39 1.38 27.66 6.35
C ASN A 39 2.36 27.84 5.18
N GLN A 40 2.40 26.90 4.24
CA GLN A 40 3.18 27.00 3.00
C GLN A 40 2.44 27.74 1.86
N GLY A 41 1.25 28.28 2.13
CA GLY A 41 0.45 29.04 1.17
C GLY A 41 -0.29 28.19 0.14
N VAL A 42 -0.33 26.87 0.33
CA VAL A 42 -1.10 25.96 -0.52
C VAL A 42 -2.59 26.09 -0.16
N LYS A 43 -3.40 26.58 -1.10
CA LYS A 43 -4.85 26.75 -0.90
C LYS A 43 -5.54 25.39 -1.01
N ILE A 44 -5.88 24.82 0.12
CA ILE A 44 -6.67 23.59 0.20
C ILE A 44 -8.08 23.96 0.67
N GLN A 45 -9.10 23.48 -0.04
CA GLN A 45 -10.46 23.55 0.49
C GLN A 45 -10.52 22.60 1.69
N LYS A 46 -10.99 23.14 2.83
CA LYS A 46 -11.05 22.40 4.09
C LYS A 46 -11.81 21.10 3.88
N ALA A 47 -11.12 19.97 4.04
CA ALA A 47 -11.71 18.65 3.96
C ALA A 47 -12.87 18.52 4.97
N LYS A 48 -13.85 17.71 4.61
CA LYS A 48 -14.84 17.19 5.56
C LYS A 48 -14.13 16.33 6.60
N GLU A 49 -14.84 15.78 7.56
CA GLU A 49 -14.30 14.97 8.66
C GLU A 49 -13.31 13.88 8.21
N GLU A 50 -13.47 13.34 6.98
CA GLU A 50 -12.53 12.37 6.40
C GLU A 50 -12.01 12.84 5.05
N ILE A 51 -10.68 12.75 4.86
CA ILE A 51 -10.04 13.07 3.60
C ILE A 51 -10.24 11.93 2.60
N THR A 52 -10.53 12.27 1.36
CA THR A 52 -10.72 11.31 0.27
C THR A 52 -9.44 11.14 -0.56
N PRO A 53 -9.28 10.01 -1.28
CA PRO A 53 -8.17 9.82 -2.22
C PRO A 53 -8.08 10.93 -3.27
N LYS A 54 -9.23 11.45 -3.72
CA LYS A 54 -9.29 12.53 -4.70
C LYS A 54 -8.75 13.85 -4.16
N GLU A 55 -9.02 14.16 -2.88
CA GLU A 55 -8.48 15.35 -2.22
C GLU A 55 -6.96 15.25 -2.05
N ILE A 56 -6.43 14.07 -1.74
CA ILE A 56 -4.97 13.84 -1.71
C ILE A 56 -4.37 14.05 -3.10
N GLN A 57 -5.00 13.55 -4.16
CA GLN A 57 -4.55 13.80 -5.53
C GLN A 57 -4.52 15.30 -5.85
N GLN A 58 -5.56 16.04 -5.50
CA GLN A 58 -5.62 17.50 -5.71
C GLN A 58 -4.51 18.23 -4.94
N ILE A 59 -4.18 17.78 -3.72
CA ILE A 59 -3.05 18.31 -2.96
C ILE A 59 -1.75 18.09 -3.73
N ILE A 60 -1.50 16.89 -4.21
CA ILE A 60 -0.28 16.54 -4.97
C ILE A 60 -0.21 17.37 -6.26
N GLU A 61 -1.29 17.47 -7.00
CA GLU A 61 -1.36 18.30 -8.21
C GLU A 61 -1.11 19.80 -7.92
N SER A 62 -1.56 20.31 -6.78
CA SER A 62 -1.40 21.72 -6.39
C SER A 62 0.03 22.09 -6.00
N ILE A 63 0.87 21.13 -5.66
CA ILE A 63 2.27 21.36 -5.27
C ILE A 63 3.25 21.07 -6.41
N GLU A 64 2.79 20.56 -7.52
CA GLU A 64 3.61 20.22 -8.68
C GLU A 64 4.37 21.46 -9.19
N GLY A 65 5.68 21.34 -9.34
CA GLY A 65 6.56 22.42 -9.77
C GLY A 65 6.94 23.43 -8.69
N LEU A 66 6.49 23.30 -7.46
CA LEU A 66 6.92 24.16 -6.35
C LEU A 66 8.33 23.74 -5.85
N PRO A 67 9.15 24.69 -5.38
CA PRO A 67 10.50 24.39 -4.86
C PRO A 67 10.52 23.37 -3.72
N ASN A 68 9.42 23.27 -2.95
CA ASN A 68 9.26 22.37 -1.80
C ASN A 68 8.39 21.13 -2.10
N GLU A 69 8.10 20.85 -3.37
CA GLU A 69 7.30 19.70 -3.82
C GLU A 69 7.78 18.38 -3.22
N ALA A 70 9.08 18.09 -3.31
CA ALA A 70 9.66 16.84 -2.80
C ALA A 70 9.48 16.67 -1.28
N MET A 71 9.58 17.76 -0.52
CA MET A 71 9.37 17.77 0.92
C MET A 71 7.90 17.50 1.25
N ILE A 72 6.98 18.21 0.61
CA ILE A 72 5.55 18.08 0.84
C ILE A 72 5.05 16.68 0.45
N SER A 73 5.48 16.17 -0.71
CA SER A 73 5.14 14.81 -1.15
C SER A 73 5.55 13.74 -0.14
N ARG A 74 6.74 13.88 0.48
CA ARG A 74 7.17 12.99 1.56
C ARG A 74 6.29 13.09 2.81
N LEU A 75 5.81 14.29 3.15
CA LEU A 75 4.91 14.49 4.29
C LEU A 75 3.53 13.90 4.03
N VAL A 76 3.00 14.06 2.81
CA VAL A 76 1.76 13.39 2.37
C VAL A 76 1.91 11.89 2.52
N LEU A 77 2.97 11.29 1.99
CA LEU A 77 3.21 9.84 2.12
C LEU A 77 3.33 9.38 3.59
N ARG A 78 3.97 10.16 4.45
CA ARG A 78 4.10 9.84 5.89
C ARG A 78 2.77 9.94 6.66
N SER A 79 1.82 10.73 6.18
CA SER A 79 0.49 10.80 6.78
C SER A 79 -0.39 9.59 6.44
N MET A 80 -0.05 8.87 5.36
CA MET A 80 -0.77 7.66 4.96
C MET A 80 -0.41 6.47 5.84
N LYS A 81 -1.37 5.56 6.02
CA LYS A 81 -1.10 4.24 6.59
C LYS A 81 -0.34 3.38 5.58
N GLN A 82 0.30 2.33 6.07
CA GLN A 82 0.96 1.37 5.20
C GLN A 82 -0.06 0.34 4.69
N ALA A 83 0.00 0.02 3.40
CA ALA A 83 -0.81 -1.06 2.84
C ALA A 83 -0.35 -2.42 3.41
N LYS A 84 -1.30 -3.34 3.60
CA LYS A 84 -1.06 -4.67 4.18
C LYS A 84 -1.87 -5.74 3.43
N TYR A 85 -1.51 -6.99 3.63
CA TYR A 85 -2.34 -8.11 3.22
C TYR A 85 -3.32 -8.46 4.34
N THR A 86 -4.57 -8.73 3.98
CA THR A 86 -5.64 -9.13 4.89
C THR A 86 -6.59 -10.10 4.22
N THR A 87 -7.42 -10.79 5.00
CA THR A 87 -8.56 -11.59 4.50
C THR A 87 -9.83 -10.76 4.38
N GLU A 88 -9.85 -9.55 4.93
CA GLU A 88 -10.98 -8.62 4.87
C GLU A 88 -10.90 -7.73 3.61
N CYS A 89 -12.02 -7.61 2.90
CA CYS A 89 -12.14 -6.81 1.69
C CYS A 89 -12.50 -5.35 2.03
N SER A 90 -11.57 -4.58 2.62
CA SER A 90 -11.80 -3.19 3.08
C SER A 90 -11.40 -2.11 2.06
N GLY A 91 -10.90 -2.52 0.88
CA GLY A 91 -10.48 -1.60 -0.18
C GLY A 91 -9.06 -1.07 -0.03
N HIS A 92 -8.68 -0.17 -0.95
CA HIS A 92 -7.33 0.40 -1.01
C HIS A 92 -7.39 1.91 -1.20
N PHE A 93 -7.24 2.67 -0.11
CA PHE A 93 -7.34 4.13 -0.10
C PHE A 93 -6.42 4.79 -1.15
N GLY A 94 -5.12 4.49 -1.14
CA GLY A 94 -4.15 5.13 -2.03
C GLY A 94 -4.37 4.87 -3.52
N LEU A 95 -5.17 3.87 -3.90
CA LEU A 95 -5.56 3.58 -5.28
C LEU A 95 -7.02 3.99 -5.58
N ALA A 96 -7.75 4.50 -4.59
CA ALA A 96 -9.18 4.75 -4.68
C ALA A 96 -9.98 3.52 -5.15
N ALA A 97 -9.50 2.31 -4.83
CA ALA A 97 -10.08 1.05 -5.29
C ALA A 97 -10.93 0.42 -4.18
N LYS A 98 -12.19 0.11 -4.49
CA LYS A 98 -13.10 -0.57 -3.56
C LYS A 98 -12.69 -2.03 -3.31
N TYR A 99 -12.13 -2.69 -4.32
CA TYR A 99 -11.67 -4.06 -4.28
C TYR A 99 -10.24 -4.09 -4.82
N TYR A 100 -9.30 -4.67 -4.08
CA TYR A 100 -7.94 -4.78 -4.57
C TYR A 100 -7.20 -5.98 -4.00
N CYS A 101 -6.48 -6.67 -4.86
CA CYS A 101 -5.56 -7.74 -4.47
C CYS A 101 -4.29 -7.68 -5.32
N HIS A 102 -3.29 -8.42 -4.93
CA HIS A 102 -2.10 -8.64 -5.74
C HIS A 102 -2.21 -9.99 -6.45
N PHE A 103 -2.45 -9.99 -7.74
CA PHE A 103 -2.69 -11.19 -8.55
C PHE A 103 -1.62 -11.43 -9.62
N THR A 104 -0.98 -10.37 -10.12
CA THR A 104 -0.23 -10.41 -11.39
C THR A 104 1.24 -10.83 -11.27
N SER A 105 1.75 -11.10 -10.05
CA SER A 105 3.19 -11.40 -9.84
C SER A 105 3.44 -12.60 -8.92
N PRO A 106 2.91 -13.81 -9.25
CA PRO A 106 3.00 -14.98 -8.37
C PRO A 106 4.42 -15.55 -8.20
N ILE A 107 5.39 -15.15 -9.04
CA ILE A 107 6.79 -15.60 -8.93
C ILE A 107 7.47 -14.96 -7.73
N ARG A 108 7.19 -13.69 -7.44
CA ARG A 108 7.89 -12.90 -6.40
C ARG A 108 7.04 -12.58 -5.18
N ARG A 109 5.73 -12.77 -5.23
CA ARG A 109 4.81 -12.49 -4.13
C ARG A 109 3.98 -13.71 -3.79
N TYR A 110 4.14 -14.20 -2.57
CA TYR A 110 3.42 -15.37 -2.09
C TYR A 110 1.90 -15.20 -2.06
N PRO A 111 1.33 -14.03 -1.69
CA PRO A 111 -0.13 -13.82 -1.77
C PRO A 111 -0.68 -14.00 -3.18
N ASP A 112 0.00 -13.52 -4.21
CA ASP A 112 -0.40 -13.75 -5.60
C ASP A 112 -0.44 -15.23 -5.92
N LEU A 113 0.60 -15.99 -5.53
CA LEU A 113 0.63 -17.44 -5.73
C LEU A 113 -0.53 -18.15 -5.02
N GLN A 114 -0.84 -17.72 -3.79
CA GLN A 114 -1.94 -18.28 -3.03
C GLN A 114 -3.30 -18.00 -3.68
N ILE A 115 -3.49 -16.80 -4.19
CA ILE A 115 -4.66 -16.41 -4.98
C ILE A 115 -4.80 -17.31 -6.22
N HIS A 116 -3.73 -17.56 -6.95
CA HIS A 116 -3.75 -18.49 -8.10
C HIS A 116 -4.16 -19.91 -7.72
N ARG A 117 -3.79 -20.38 -6.52
CA ARG A 117 -4.21 -21.70 -6.01
C ARG A 117 -5.71 -21.73 -5.72
N ILE A 118 -6.24 -20.70 -5.06
CA ILE A 118 -7.67 -20.56 -4.77
C ILE A 118 -8.48 -20.54 -6.07
N ILE A 119 -8.06 -19.71 -7.03
CA ILE A 119 -8.70 -19.61 -8.35
C ILE A 119 -8.73 -20.97 -9.06
N LYS A 120 -7.61 -21.71 -9.06
CA LYS A 120 -7.54 -23.05 -9.68
C LYS A 120 -8.46 -24.05 -9.01
N ASP A 121 -8.55 -24.02 -7.68
CA ASP A 121 -9.44 -24.93 -6.96
C ASP A 121 -10.91 -24.54 -7.18
N ASN A 122 -11.23 -23.26 -7.29
CA ASN A 122 -12.57 -22.79 -7.66
C ASN A 122 -12.95 -23.26 -9.07
N LEU A 123 -12.14 -22.99 -10.08
CA LEU A 123 -12.38 -23.40 -11.47
C LEU A 123 -12.50 -24.91 -11.66
N ARG A 124 -11.87 -25.70 -10.80
CA ARG A 124 -11.97 -27.16 -10.80
C ARG A 124 -13.12 -27.72 -9.96
N GLY A 125 -13.91 -26.84 -9.35
CA GLY A 125 -15.02 -27.19 -8.46
C GLY A 125 -14.59 -27.91 -7.18
N ARG A 126 -13.35 -27.69 -6.72
CA ARG A 126 -12.79 -28.35 -5.53
C ARG A 126 -13.11 -27.62 -4.23
N LEU A 127 -13.40 -26.33 -4.27
CA LEU A 127 -13.67 -25.54 -3.07
C LEU A 127 -14.77 -26.15 -2.22
N MET A 128 -15.90 -26.53 -2.86
CA MET A 128 -17.06 -27.10 -2.16
C MET A 128 -16.94 -28.62 -1.92
N ARG A 129 -16.25 -29.34 -2.83
CA ARG A 129 -16.24 -30.80 -2.79
C ARG A 129 -15.19 -31.41 -1.86
N GLU A 130 -14.09 -30.72 -1.65
CA GLU A 130 -12.92 -31.26 -0.93
C GLU A 130 -12.62 -30.53 0.38
N GLY A 131 -13.60 -29.77 0.94
CA GLY A 131 -13.38 -28.97 2.17
C GLY A 131 -12.26 -27.91 2.04
N ARG A 132 -12.00 -27.46 0.81
CA ARG A 132 -10.90 -26.51 0.56
C ARG A 132 -11.24 -25.11 1.03
N THR A 133 -12.52 -24.77 1.10
CA THR A 133 -12.99 -23.47 1.65
C THR A 133 -12.59 -23.34 3.11
N GLU A 134 -12.86 -24.35 3.91
CA GLU A 134 -12.49 -24.40 5.33
C GLU A 134 -10.97 -24.33 5.52
N HIS A 135 -10.23 -25.11 4.71
CA HIS A 135 -8.77 -25.07 4.71
C HIS A 135 -8.23 -23.66 4.43
N TYR A 136 -8.77 -22.98 3.41
CA TYR A 136 -8.34 -21.61 3.13
C TYR A 136 -8.75 -20.64 4.23
N ALA A 137 -9.94 -20.76 4.79
CA ALA A 137 -10.36 -19.92 5.92
C ALA A 137 -9.42 -20.06 7.15
N GLU A 138 -8.89 -21.23 7.40
CA GLU A 138 -7.95 -21.49 8.50
C GLU A 138 -6.56 -20.89 8.27
N ILE A 139 -6.03 -20.93 7.05
CA ILE A 139 -4.63 -20.58 6.80
C ILE A 139 -4.42 -19.13 6.33
N LEU A 140 -5.41 -18.49 5.71
CA LEU A 140 -5.19 -17.23 4.98
C LEU A 140 -4.86 -16.05 5.88
N ASP A 141 -5.36 -16.00 7.10
CA ASP A 141 -5.00 -14.95 8.07
C ASP A 141 -3.51 -14.97 8.38
N GLU A 142 -2.96 -16.16 8.63
CA GLU A 142 -1.53 -16.30 8.89
C GLU A 142 -0.71 -16.02 7.62
N VAL A 143 -1.16 -16.47 6.45
CA VAL A 143 -0.55 -16.15 5.16
C VAL A 143 -0.49 -14.64 4.93
N ALA A 144 -1.57 -13.92 5.16
CA ALA A 144 -1.66 -12.47 5.00
C ALA A 144 -0.74 -11.74 5.99
N ARG A 145 -0.79 -12.15 7.28
CA ARG A 145 0.06 -11.60 8.33
C ARG A 145 1.55 -11.79 8.02
N GLN A 146 1.95 -13.02 7.73
CA GLN A 146 3.35 -13.36 7.46
C GLN A 146 3.87 -12.67 6.19
N SER A 147 3.05 -12.60 5.14
CA SER A 147 3.40 -11.89 3.91
C SER A 147 3.64 -10.40 4.15
N SER A 148 2.80 -9.76 4.98
CA SER A 148 2.98 -8.35 5.35
C SER A 148 4.23 -8.13 6.21
N VAL A 149 4.56 -9.06 7.09
CA VAL A 149 5.79 -9.00 7.90
C VAL A 149 7.04 -9.16 7.03
N CYS A 150 7.03 -10.15 6.14
CA CYS A 150 8.16 -10.41 5.24
C CYS A 150 8.38 -9.25 4.26
N GLU A 151 7.32 -8.65 3.74
CA GLU A 151 7.42 -7.45 2.88
C GLU A 151 8.11 -6.31 3.62
N ARG A 152 7.67 -5.97 4.83
CA ARG A 152 8.30 -4.90 5.64
C ARG A 152 9.78 -5.16 5.95
N ARG A 153 10.11 -6.42 6.27
CA ARG A 153 11.51 -6.82 6.51
C ARG A 153 12.38 -6.69 5.26
N ALA A 154 11.83 -7.03 4.09
CA ALA A 154 12.52 -6.87 2.82
C ALA A 154 12.77 -5.38 2.50
N ASP A 155 11.73 -4.54 2.66
CA ASP A 155 11.84 -3.07 2.48
C ASP A 155 12.83 -2.43 3.45
N GLU A 156 12.90 -2.93 4.69
CA GLU A 156 13.86 -2.44 5.68
C GLU A 156 15.29 -2.84 5.32
N ALA A 157 15.48 -4.11 4.93
CA ALA A 157 16.81 -4.60 4.50
C ALA A 157 17.31 -3.86 3.26
N GLU A 158 16.44 -3.58 2.28
CA GLU A 158 16.76 -2.77 1.09
C GLU A 158 17.19 -1.36 1.50
N ARG A 159 16.41 -0.68 2.35
CA ARG A 159 16.74 0.66 2.85
C ARG A 159 18.05 0.72 3.63
N GLU A 160 18.32 -0.27 4.47
CA GLU A 160 19.58 -0.33 5.22
C GLU A 160 20.77 -0.60 4.28
N SER A 161 20.61 -1.47 3.28
CA SER A 161 21.63 -1.71 2.25
C SER A 161 21.95 -0.43 1.46
N ASP A 162 20.90 0.30 1.05
CA ASP A 162 21.02 1.60 0.38
C ASP A 162 21.75 2.63 1.21
N LYS A 163 21.41 2.76 2.51
CA LYS A 163 22.09 3.67 3.42
C LYS A 163 23.57 3.33 3.55
N LEU A 164 23.88 2.03 3.71
CA LEU A 164 25.26 1.56 3.80
C LEU A 164 26.04 1.94 2.53
N LYS A 165 25.48 1.71 1.33
CA LYS A 165 26.14 2.03 0.07
C LYS A 165 26.29 3.54 -0.15
N LYS A 166 25.31 4.33 0.26
CA LYS A 166 25.42 5.80 0.25
C LYS A 166 26.52 6.30 1.20
N ALA A 167 26.59 5.75 2.40
CA ALA A 167 27.65 6.10 3.36
C ALA A 167 29.04 5.69 2.85
N GLU A 168 29.18 4.49 2.28
CA GLU A 168 30.42 4.03 1.63
C GLU A 168 30.84 4.98 0.50
N TYR A 169 29.93 5.34 -0.40
CA TYR A 169 30.20 6.30 -1.47
C TYR A 169 30.66 7.65 -0.91
N MET A 170 29.94 8.20 0.07
CA MET A 170 30.28 9.50 0.65
C MET A 170 31.62 9.47 1.41
N SER A 171 32.10 8.32 1.86
CA SER A 171 33.41 8.20 2.51
C SER A 171 34.58 8.52 1.58
N TYR A 172 34.39 8.40 0.26
CA TYR A 172 35.38 8.78 -0.77
C TYR A 172 35.33 10.27 -1.14
N HIS A 173 34.30 10.99 -0.65
CA HIS A 173 34.06 12.40 -0.96
C HIS A 173 34.13 13.30 0.27
N LEU A 174 34.95 12.91 1.26
CA LEU A 174 35.15 13.69 2.48
C LEU A 174 35.82 15.03 2.18
N GLY A 175 35.20 16.13 2.61
CA GLY A 175 35.69 17.48 2.41
C GLY A 175 35.15 18.15 1.13
N GLU A 176 34.34 17.49 0.35
CA GLU A 176 33.61 18.07 -0.79
C GLU A 176 32.33 18.77 -0.32
N GLU A 177 31.93 19.83 -1.02
CA GLU A 177 30.68 20.56 -0.77
C GLU A 177 29.60 20.07 -1.72
N PHE A 178 28.40 19.83 -1.20
CA PHE A 178 27.24 19.37 -1.94
C PHE A 178 26.04 20.27 -1.66
N GLU A 179 25.20 20.47 -2.69
CA GLU A 179 23.88 21.07 -2.51
C GLU A 179 22.95 20.05 -1.87
N GLY A 180 22.25 20.43 -0.79
CA GLY A 180 21.31 19.61 -0.06
C GLY A 180 19.88 20.16 -0.10
N ILE A 181 18.87 19.29 0.06
CA ILE A 181 17.45 19.64 0.18
C ILE A 181 16.95 19.22 1.56
#